data_7d3b17390e7dedb587a24389cbd80ed7
#
_entry.id   7d3b17390e7dedb587a24389cbd80ed7
#
_cell.length_a   1.000
_cell.length_b   1.000
_cell.length_c   1.000
_cell.angle_alpha   90.00
_cell.angle_beta   90.00
_cell.angle_gamma   90.00
#
_symmetry.space_group_name_H-M   'P 1'
#
loop_
_entity.id
_entity.type
_entity.pdbx_description
1 polymer ?
#
loop_
_entity_poly.entity_id
_entity_poly.type
_entity_poly.pdbx_seq_one_letter_code
_entity_poly.pdbx_strand_id
1 'polypeptide(L)'
;MTGTIRTRLGDGSLVEMTTAEIRADLEAGTEIGARRSKAPQLTTAELDHLQDIFTSEARFSAVDMGDEVVLSFDGSGNLDSGTRVDELYSYQCHRGADMLELFGMDYSYKAVKTILSFEAQTMKTAQLNLIAPLQYGAMPDLGRYSMPDGPIPNWSELMPLNRIDEARDAQVAAIEHAVADMVYCAEGMWEAGADGMDFDTAGAAGDGDFLAALTAIEKIKGRHPDCGIELGMASEYVLGMHGQLEYKGRRLAGMWPAEQVKVAQEAGATMFGPAVNVNTTKSVAWNVARACTIIKPAMAVAEIPVHPNVGMGVGGVPMSPYPPADAVSRVSRALVDILRCDGL
;
A
#
# COMPACT_ATOMS: atom_id res chain seq x y z
N MET A 1 24.87 -7.18 -32.68
CA MET A 1 23.76 -8.07 -32.27
C MET A 1 23.05 -7.37 -31.15
N THR A 2 21.85 -6.87 -31.40
CA THR A 2 21.01 -6.31 -30.35
C THR A 2 20.45 -7.51 -29.57
N GLY A 3 21.10 -7.86 -28.46
CA GLY A 3 20.63 -8.92 -27.59
C GLY A 3 19.25 -8.56 -27.01
N THR A 4 18.36 -9.51 -26.93
CA THR A 4 17.12 -9.38 -26.15
C THR A 4 17.39 -9.69 -24.69
N ILE A 5 16.64 -9.02 -23.82
CA ILE A 5 16.69 -9.17 -22.37
C ILE A 5 15.39 -9.83 -21.94
N ARG A 6 15.51 -10.87 -21.18
CA ARG A 6 14.36 -11.57 -20.62
C ARG A 6 13.82 -10.78 -19.41
N THR A 7 12.61 -10.31 -19.52
CA THR A 7 11.91 -9.54 -18.47
C THR A 7 10.47 -10.05 -18.28
N ARG A 8 9.65 -9.33 -17.58
CA ARG A 8 8.27 -9.74 -17.30
C ARG A 8 7.26 -8.64 -17.59
N LEU A 9 6.03 -9.06 -17.87
CA LEU A 9 4.86 -8.20 -17.87
C LEU A 9 4.24 -8.11 -16.46
N GLY A 10 3.32 -7.20 -16.28
CA GLY A 10 2.61 -7.00 -15.02
C GLY A 10 1.72 -8.18 -14.58
N ASP A 11 1.44 -9.15 -15.44
CA ASP A 11 0.79 -10.43 -15.11
C ASP A 11 1.80 -11.51 -14.66
N GLY A 12 3.10 -11.21 -14.70
CA GLY A 12 4.17 -12.14 -14.36
C GLY A 12 4.72 -12.96 -15.54
N SER A 13 4.08 -12.92 -16.70
CA SER A 13 4.52 -13.65 -17.88
C SER A 13 5.87 -13.14 -18.38
N LEU A 14 6.70 -14.07 -18.89
CA LEU A 14 8.02 -13.76 -19.43
C LEU A 14 7.90 -13.17 -20.84
N VAL A 15 8.69 -12.14 -21.09
CA VAL A 15 8.81 -11.50 -22.40
C VAL A 15 10.27 -11.17 -22.69
N GLU A 16 10.64 -11.20 -23.96
CA GLU A 16 11.95 -10.74 -24.42
C GLU A 16 11.83 -9.34 -25.02
N MET A 17 12.62 -8.43 -24.53
CA MET A 17 12.64 -7.04 -24.97
C MET A 17 14.07 -6.60 -25.26
N THR A 18 14.23 -5.75 -26.24
CA THR A 18 15.51 -5.05 -26.48
C THR A 18 15.70 -3.93 -25.48
N THR A 19 16.92 -3.48 -25.28
CA THR A 19 17.23 -2.30 -24.45
C THR A 19 16.44 -1.06 -24.90
N ALA A 20 16.23 -0.90 -26.20
CA ALA A 20 15.46 0.20 -26.74
C ALA A 20 13.97 0.11 -26.39
N GLU A 21 13.39 -1.09 -26.41
CA GLU A 21 11.99 -1.29 -25.99
C GLU A 21 11.80 -1.06 -24.49
N ILE A 22 12.74 -1.51 -23.67
CA ILE A 22 12.72 -1.22 -22.22
C ILE A 22 12.80 0.28 -22.00
N ARG A 23 13.67 1.00 -22.71
CA ARG A 23 13.75 2.47 -22.61
C ARG A 23 12.45 3.15 -23.00
N ALA A 24 11.84 2.76 -24.10
CA ALA A 24 10.57 3.28 -24.56
C ALA A 24 9.44 3.03 -23.54
N ASP A 25 9.44 1.88 -22.90
CA ASP A 25 8.48 1.57 -21.85
C ASP A 25 8.69 2.43 -20.59
N LEU A 26 9.94 2.66 -20.16
CA LEU A 26 10.25 3.56 -19.05
C LEU A 26 9.76 5.00 -19.33
N GLU A 27 10.02 5.51 -20.54
CA GLU A 27 9.56 6.84 -20.96
C GLU A 27 8.03 6.93 -21.02
N ALA A 28 7.37 5.92 -21.59
CA ALA A 28 5.91 5.87 -21.63
C ALA A 28 5.28 5.73 -20.23
N GLY A 29 5.93 4.99 -19.32
CA GLY A 29 5.50 4.82 -17.93
C GLY A 29 5.52 6.14 -17.16
N THR A 30 6.63 6.88 -17.24
CA THR A 30 6.72 8.19 -16.58
C THR A 30 5.79 9.22 -17.21
N GLU A 31 5.65 9.23 -18.54
CA GLU A 31 4.72 10.14 -19.24
C GLU A 31 3.27 9.96 -18.75
N ILE A 32 2.79 8.71 -18.71
CA ILE A 32 1.42 8.44 -18.28
C ILE A 32 1.21 8.73 -16.79
N GLY A 33 2.22 8.41 -15.95
CA GLY A 33 2.21 8.74 -14.53
C GLY A 33 2.10 10.25 -14.31
N ALA A 34 2.96 11.03 -14.94
CA ALA A 34 2.99 12.48 -14.87
C ALA A 34 1.69 13.13 -15.34
N ARG A 35 1.18 12.66 -16.48
CA ARG A 35 -0.08 13.18 -17.04
C ARG A 35 -1.28 12.93 -16.11
N ARG A 36 -1.34 11.76 -15.48
CA ARG A 36 -2.47 11.38 -14.60
C ARG A 36 -2.41 12.10 -13.26
N SER A 37 -1.28 12.05 -12.59
CA SER A 37 -1.09 12.61 -11.24
C SER A 37 -0.70 14.10 -11.25
N LYS A 38 -0.49 14.69 -12.41
CA LYS A 38 0.05 16.05 -12.59
C LYS A 38 1.43 16.23 -11.92
N ALA A 39 2.16 15.17 -11.77
CA ALA A 39 3.52 15.16 -11.25
C ALA A 39 4.54 15.51 -12.36
N PRO A 40 5.75 15.94 -12.01
CA PRO A 40 6.86 15.98 -12.95
C PRO A 40 7.22 14.57 -13.43
N GLN A 41 7.66 14.45 -14.68
CA GLN A 41 8.25 13.21 -15.17
C GLN A 41 9.58 12.94 -14.45
N LEU A 42 10.00 11.69 -14.48
CA LEU A 42 11.36 11.33 -14.06
C LEU A 42 12.36 12.02 -14.98
N THR A 43 13.49 12.39 -14.38
CA THR A 43 14.60 13.00 -15.13
C THR A 43 15.30 11.99 -16.05
N THR A 44 16.05 12.46 -17.02
CA THR A 44 16.84 11.58 -17.90
C THR A 44 17.79 10.69 -17.09
N ALA A 45 18.43 11.24 -16.06
CA ALA A 45 19.36 10.48 -15.21
C ALA A 45 18.64 9.35 -14.42
N GLU A 46 17.41 9.60 -13.95
CA GLU A 46 16.59 8.58 -13.29
C GLU A 46 16.13 7.50 -14.27
N LEU A 47 15.75 7.89 -15.47
CA LEU A 47 15.39 6.94 -16.53
C LEU A 47 16.60 6.11 -17.00
N ASP A 48 17.78 6.70 -17.07
CA ASP A 48 19.03 5.97 -17.38
C ASP A 48 19.34 4.96 -16.28
N HIS A 49 19.20 5.36 -15.01
CA HIS A 49 19.40 4.48 -13.88
C HIS A 49 18.39 3.31 -13.86
N LEU A 50 17.12 3.60 -14.10
CA LEU A 50 16.10 2.55 -14.24
C LEU A 50 16.41 1.61 -15.40
N GLN A 51 16.85 2.15 -16.54
CA GLN A 51 17.25 1.34 -17.68
C GLN A 51 18.39 0.39 -17.30
N ASP A 52 19.40 0.86 -16.59
CA ASP A 52 20.50 0.01 -16.12
C ASP A 52 20.00 -1.12 -15.20
N ILE A 53 19.07 -0.84 -14.28
CA ILE A 53 18.47 -1.86 -13.42
C ILE A 53 17.74 -2.93 -14.25
N PHE A 54 16.90 -2.51 -15.20
CA PHE A 54 16.05 -3.43 -15.97
C PHE A 54 16.77 -4.14 -17.12
N THR A 55 17.91 -3.63 -17.57
CA THR A 55 18.73 -4.26 -18.62
C THR A 55 19.89 -5.07 -18.06
N SER A 56 20.22 -4.95 -16.78
CA SER A 56 21.29 -5.71 -16.16
C SER A 56 20.94 -7.20 -16.10
N GLU A 57 21.89 -8.04 -16.46
CA GLU A 57 21.82 -9.49 -16.28
C GLU A 57 22.08 -9.90 -14.82
N ALA A 58 22.63 -9.01 -14.01
CA ALA A 58 22.88 -9.26 -12.61
C ALA A 58 21.56 -9.46 -11.85
N ARG A 59 21.54 -10.44 -10.97
CA ARG A 59 20.40 -10.66 -10.06
C ARG A 59 20.50 -9.68 -8.92
N PHE A 60 19.50 -8.84 -8.78
CA PHE A 60 19.34 -8.02 -7.59
C PHE A 60 18.69 -8.86 -6.50
N SER A 61 19.50 -9.55 -5.71
CA SER A 61 19.00 -10.28 -4.53
C SER A 61 19.05 -9.42 -3.28
N ALA A 62 19.60 -8.22 -3.39
CA ALA A 62 19.81 -7.32 -2.29
C ALA A 62 19.59 -5.87 -2.74
N VAL A 63 18.80 -5.16 -1.98
CA VAL A 63 18.74 -3.71 -2.01
C VAL A 63 19.73 -3.22 -0.95
N ASP A 64 20.63 -2.33 -1.34
CA ASP A 64 21.48 -1.61 -0.41
C ASP A 64 20.56 -0.65 0.33
N MET A 65 20.24 -0.99 1.55
CA MET A 65 19.42 -0.15 2.41
C MET A 65 20.37 0.67 3.27
N GLY A 66 20.23 1.98 3.23
CA GLY A 66 20.86 2.82 4.22
C GLY A 66 20.40 2.45 5.63
N ASP A 67 21.09 2.93 6.63
CA ASP A 67 20.77 2.65 8.04
C ASP A 67 19.37 3.12 8.48
N GLU A 68 18.67 3.85 7.61
CA GLU A 68 17.38 4.46 7.88
C GLU A 68 16.21 3.80 7.13
N VAL A 69 16.45 2.74 6.36
CA VAL A 69 15.37 2.07 5.61
C VAL A 69 14.67 1.05 6.49
N VAL A 70 13.42 1.34 6.78
CA VAL A 70 12.50 0.42 7.48
C VAL A 70 11.95 -0.57 6.46
N LEU A 71 12.15 -1.86 6.69
CA LEU A 71 11.49 -2.90 5.92
C LEU A 71 10.33 -3.48 6.71
N SER A 72 9.17 -3.48 6.11
CA SER A 72 8.08 -4.33 6.57
C SER A 72 8.00 -5.58 5.71
N PHE A 73 7.70 -6.68 6.34
CA PHE A 73 7.44 -7.95 5.68
C PHE A 73 5.95 -8.23 5.76
N ASP A 74 5.31 -8.19 4.59
CA ASP A 74 3.92 -8.60 4.42
C ASP A 74 3.91 -9.94 3.70
N GLY A 75 3.73 -11.01 4.45
CA GLY A 75 3.56 -12.33 3.87
C GLY A 75 2.25 -12.43 3.11
N SER A 76 2.24 -13.12 1.96
CA SER A 76 0.99 -13.39 1.27
C SER A 76 0.05 -14.19 2.17
N GLY A 77 -1.26 -13.96 2.06
CA GLY A 77 -2.27 -14.69 2.81
C GLY A 77 -2.27 -16.23 2.60
N ASN A 78 -1.50 -16.71 1.65
CA ASN A 78 -1.38 -18.13 1.31
C ASN A 78 -0.22 -18.85 2.01
N LEU A 79 0.64 -18.11 2.70
CA LEU A 79 1.72 -18.71 3.50
C LEU A 79 1.23 -18.96 4.92
N ASP A 80 1.65 -20.08 5.50
CA ASP A 80 1.44 -20.29 6.92
C ASP A 80 2.33 -19.36 7.76
N SER A 81 1.90 -19.09 9.00
CA SER A 81 2.58 -18.12 9.84
C SER A 81 4.02 -18.52 10.20
N GLY A 82 4.31 -19.81 10.24
CA GLY A 82 5.67 -20.30 10.49
C GLY A 82 6.61 -19.94 9.33
N THR A 83 6.18 -20.18 8.11
CA THR A 83 6.95 -19.81 6.91
C THR A 83 7.19 -18.31 6.84
N ARG A 84 6.21 -17.48 7.20
CA ARG A 84 6.38 -16.02 7.25
C ARG A 84 7.42 -15.59 8.27
N VAL A 85 7.42 -16.22 9.45
CA VAL A 85 8.42 -15.94 10.48
C VAL A 85 9.82 -16.34 10.01
N ASP A 86 9.97 -17.49 9.36
CA ASP A 86 11.25 -17.95 8.82
C ASP A 86 11.76 -17.00 7.73
N GLU A 87 10.89 -16.56 6.85
CA GLU A 87 11.24 -15.58 5.81
C GLU A 87 11.65 -14.25 6.42
N LEU A 88 10.90 -13.73 7.39
CA LEU A 88 11.25 -12.50 8.09
C LEU A 88 12.57 -12.64 8.84
N TYR A 89 12.78 -13.77 9.52
CA TYR A 89 14.04 -14.04 10.21
C TYR A 89 15.23 -13.98 9.25
N SER A 90 15.11 -14.61 8.09
CA SER A 90 16.11 -14.52 7.03
C SER A 90 16.30 -13.09 6.55
N TYR A 91 15.23 -12.35 6.41
CA TYR A 91 15.25 -10.94 6.00
C TYR A 91 15.95 -10.06 7.02
N GLN A 92 15.62 -10.17 8.29
CA GLN A 92 16.27 -9.41 9.36
C GLN A 92 17.76 -9.71 9.45
N CYS A 93 18.14 -11.00 9.35
CA CYS A 93 19.53 -11.39 9.41
C CYS A 93 20.37 -10.86 8.24
N HIS A 94 19.75 -10.67 7.07
CA HIS A 94 20.47 -10.31 5.85
C HIS A 94 20.22 -8.87 5.39
N ARG A 95 19.15 -8.24 5.84
CA ARG A 95 18.62 -6.98 5.28
C ARG A 95 18.30 -5.91 6.30
N GLY A 96 18.31 -6.25 7.58
CA GLY A 96 17.89 -5.31 8.62
C GLY A 96 16.39 -5.01 8.58
N ALA A 97 15.56 -6.02 8.26
CA ALA A 97 14.12 -5.86 8.43
C ALA A 97 13.78 -5.60 9.90
N ASP A 98 13.03 -4.59 10.18
CA ASP A 98 12.76 -4.13 11.54
C ASP A 98 11.27 -4.17 11.92
N MET A 99 10.42 -4.59 11.01
CA MET A 99 8.98 -4.69 11.23
C MET A 99 8.41 -5.98 10.65
N LEU A 100 7.56 -6.64 11.45
CA LEU A 100 6.78 -7.79 11.03
C LEU A 100 5.32 -7.40 10.93
N GLU A 101 4.75 -7.61 9.76
CA GLU A 101 3.33 -7.42 9.49
C GLU A 101 2.72 -8.74 9.03
N LEU A 102 1.75 -9.25 9.80
CA LEU A 102 1.00 -10.45 9.47
C LEU A 102 -0.47 -10.13 9.33
N PHE A 103 -1.03 -10.54 8.21
CA PHE A 103 -2.46 -10.41 7.96
C PHE A 103 -3.19 -11.71 8.23
N GLY A 104 -4.36 -11.59 8.84
CA GLY A 104 -5.28 -12.69 8.94
C GLY A 104 -5.72 -13.15 7.55
N MET A 105 -6.15 -14.38 7.43
CA MET A 105 -6.69 -14.90 6.20
C MET A 105 -8.08 -14.30 5.93
N ASP A 106 -8.38 -14.10 4.67
CA ASP A 106 -9.70 -13.75 4.19
C ASP A 106 -10.21 -12.34 4.53
N TYR A 107 -9.78 -11.41 3.72
CA TYR A 107 -10.15 -10.00 3.80
C TYR A 107 -11.56 -9.69 3.28
N SER A 108 -12.15 -10.62 2.55
CA SER A 108 -13.36 -10.34 1.78
C SER A 108 -14.65 -10.32 2.59
N TYR A 109 -14.64 -10.85 3.82
CA TYR A 109 -15.87 -11.08 4.58
C TYR A 109 -16.13 -10.12 5.74
N LYS A 110 -15.20 -9.22 6.06
CA LYS A 110 -15.35 -8.30 7.20
C LYS A 110 -15.05 -6.86 6.81
N ALA A 111 -15.88 -5.96 7.32
CA ALA A 111 -15.72 -4.53 7.13
C ALA A 111 -14.44 -4.00 7.76
N VAL A 112 -14.10 -4.52 8.91
CA VAL A 112 -12.83 -4.29 9.60
C VAL A 112 -12.20 -5.64 9.87
N LYS A 113 -11.03 -5.84 9.31
CA LYS A 113 -10.30 -7.08 9.49
C LYS A 113 -9.30 -6.95 10.62
N THR A 114 -9.31 -7.93 11.49
CA THR A 114 -8.32 -8.09 12.54
C THR A 114 -7.47 -9.33 12.28
N ILE A 115 -6.25 -9.35 12.80
CA ILE A 115 -5.40 -10.51 12.77
C ILE A 115 -5.97 -11.59 13.68
N LEU A 116 -5.97 -12.83 13.20
CA LEU A 116 -6.54 -13.95 13.93
C LEU A 116 -5.66 -14.36 15.11
N SER A 117 -6.27 -14.97 16.12
CA SER A 117 -5.61 -15.33 17.38
C SER A 117 -4.40 -16.26 17.21
N PHE A 118 -4.41 -17.17 16.24
CA PHE A 118 -3.27 -18.04 16.00
C PHE A 118 -2.10 -17.29 15.35
N GLU A 119 -2.35 -16.28 14.53
CA GLU A 119 -1.32 -15.39 13.99
C GLU A 119 -0.72 -14.53 15.09
N ALA A 120 -1.55 -14.01 16.01
CA ALA A 120 -1.07 -13.29 17.17
C ALA A 120 -0.08 -14.10 18.02
N GLN A 121 -0.30 -15.39 18.16
CA GLN A 121 0.63 -16.27 18.86
C GLN A 121 1.96 -16.41 18.11
N THR A 122 1.92 -16.57 16.80
CA THR A 122 3.12 -16.62 15.95
C THR A 122 3.88 -15.29 15.99
N MET A 123 3.17 -14.18 15.91
CA MET A 123 3.75 -12.83 16.01
C MET A 123 4.43 -12.62 17.36
N LYS A 124 3.81 -13.07 18.46
CA LYS A 124 4.42 -13.01 19.78
C LYS A 124 5.71 -13.83 19.85
N THR A 125 5.74 -14.97 19.21
CA THR A 125 6.95 -15.81 19.12
C THR A 125 8.02 -15.12 18.29
N ALA A 126 7.65 -14.49 17.16
CA ALA A 126 8.55 -13.71 16.33
C ALA A 126 9.15 -12.54 17.11
N GLN A 127 8.34 -11.77 17.83
CA GLN A 127 8.81 -10.66 18.67
C GLN A 127 9.82 -11.10 19.71
N LEU A 128 9.55 -12.21 20.40
CA LEU A 128 10.46 -12.76 21.41
C LEU A 128 11.81 -13.22 20.83
N ASN A 129 11.80 -13.72 19.60
CA ASN A 129 13.00 -14.27 18.95
C ASN A 129 13.75 -13.26 18.10
N LEU A 130 13.04 -12.30 17.49
CA LEU A 130 13.57 -11.40 16.49
C LEU A 130 13.67 -9.95 16.98
N ILE A 131 13.08 -9.64 18.14
CA ILE A 131 13.03 -8.28 18.71
C ILE A 131 12.44 -7.29 17.68
N ALA A 132 11.45 -7.77 16.91
CA ALA A 132 10.77 -6.95 15.92
C ALA A 132 9.53 -6.28 16.55
N PRO A 133 9.24 -5.01 16.23
CA PRO A 133 7.98 -4.41 16.62
C PRO A 133 6.81 -5.15 15.98
N LEU A 134 5.70 -5.29 16.70
CA LEU A 134 4.48 -5.92 16.20
C LEU A 134 3.47 -4.85 15.81
N GLN A 135 2.97 -4.99 14.59
CA GLN A 135 1.94 -4.13 14.04
C GLN A 135 0.76 -4.98 13.58
N TYR A 136 -0.44 -4.58 13.97
CA TYR A 136 -1.68 -5.26 13.62
C TYR A 136 -2.45 -4.44 12.61
N GLY A 137 -3.07 -5.13 11.64
CA GLY A 137 -3.80 -4.51 10.56
C GLY A 137 -5.31 -4.48 10.76
N ALA A 138 -5.94 -3.47 10.22
CA ALA A 138 -7.37 -3.38 10.03
C ALA A 138 -7.64 -2.86 8.61
N MET A 139 -8.60 -3.49 7.93
CA MET A 139 -8.97 -3.11 6.56
C MET A 139 -10.39 -2.55 6.58
N PRO A 140 -10.58 -1.26 6.27
CA PRO A 140 -11.92 -0.71 6.12
C PRO A 140 -12.61 -1.29 4.88
N ASP A 141 -13.85 -1.71 5.05
CA ASP A 141 -14.73 -2.17 3.96
C ASP A 141 -16.17 -1.71 4.25
N LEU A 142 -16.52 -0.55 3.75
CA LEU A 142 -17.83 0.04 3.99
C LEU A 142 -18.97 -0.80 3.44
N GLY A 143 -18.73 -1.59 2.40
CA GLY A 143 -19.74 -2.47 1.80
C GLY A 143 -20.34 -3.45 2.80
N ARG A 144 -19.59 -3.83 3.81
CA ARG A 144 -20.05 -4.76 4.86
C ARG A 144 -21.19 -4.22 5.72
N TYR A 145 -21.31 -2.91 5.82
CA TYR A 145 -22.40 -2.27 6.59
C TYR A 145 -23.68 -2.11 5.76
N SER A 146 -23.63 -2.33 4.47
CA SER A 146 -24.78 -2.26 3.59
C SER A 146 -25.57 -3.56 3.54
N MET A 147 -26.87 -3.47 3.32
CA MET A 147 -27.73 -4.65 3.08
C MET A 147 -27.25 -5.43 1.87
N PRO A 148 -27.32 -6.78 1.86
CA PRO A 148 -27.98 -7.62 2.87
C PRO A 148 -27.15 -7.91 4.12
N ASP A 149 -25.86 -7.63 4.15
CA ASP A 149 -24.93 -8.05 5.20
C ASP A 149 -24.98 -7.15 6.43
N GLY A 150 -25.30 -5.88 6.25
CA GLY A 150 -25.37 -4.86 7.31
C GLY A 150 -26.72 -4.14 7.40
N PRO A 151 -26.86 -3.22 8.33
CA PRO A 151 -28.13 -2.53 8.57
C PRO A 151 -28.40 -1.35 7.64
N ILE A 152 -27.40 -0.91 6.86
CA ILE A 152 -27.48 0.31 6.06
C ILE A 152 -28.09 0.01 4.68
N PRO A 153 -28.95 0.86 4.10
CA PRO A 153 -29.40 0.69 2.73
C PRO A 153 -28.24 0.58 1.75
N ASN A 154 -28.37 -0.30 0.78
CA ASN A 154 -27.32 -0.53 -0.20
C ASN A 154 -27.25 0.63 -1.21
N TRP A 155 -26.23 1.48 -1.09
CA TRP A 155 -26.04 2.60 -2.01
C TRP A 155 -25.79 2.19 -3.45
N SER A 156 -25.26 0.96 -3.69
CA SER A 156 -25.10 0.42 -5.04
C SER A 156 -26.42 0.14 -5.73
N GLU A 157 -27.50 -0.09 -4.97
CA GLU A 157 -28.86 -0.23 -5.49
C GLU A 157 -29.54 1.14 -5.62
N LEU A 158 -29.27 2.06 -4.70
CA LEU A 158 -29.86 3.41 -4.72
C LEU A 158 -29.37 4.25 -5.90
N MET A 159 -28.11 4.10 -6.26
CA MET A 159 -27.45 4.88 -7.32
C MET A 159 -28.13 4.72 -8.69
N PRO A 160 -28.35 3.49 -9.22
CA PRO A 160 -29.03 3.30 -10.49
C PRO A 160 -30.48 3.79 -10.49
N LEU A 161 -31.09 3.87 -9.32
CA LEU A 161 -32.45 4.42 -9.14
C LEU A 161 -32.49 5.94 -9.06
N ASN A 162 -31.36 6.60 -9.25
CA ASN A 162 -31.18 8.05 -9.14
C ASN A 162 -31.55 8.62 -7.74
N ARG A 163 -31.48 7.77 -6.69
CA ARG A 163 -31.70 8.15 -5.29
C ARG A 163 -30.39 8.60 -4.65
N ILE A 164 -29.82 9.68 -5.21
CA ILE A 164 -28.44 10.10 -4.94
C ILE A 164 -28.25 10.56 -3.48
N ASP A 165 -29.18 11.34 -2.97
CA ASP A 165 -29.08 11.85 -1.60
C ASP A 165 -29.16 10.72 -0.57
N GLU A 166 -30.04 9.77 -0.78
CA GLU A 166 -30.15 8.59 0.07
C GLU A 166 -28.91 7.68 -0.01
N ALA A 167 -28.31 7.56 -1.18
CA ALA A 167 -27.06 6.82 -1.35
C ALA A 167 -25.91 7.48 -0.56
N ARG A 168 -25.82 8.81 -0.56
CA ARG A 168 -24.84 9.56 0.24
C ARG A 168 -25.07 9.39 1.73
N ASP A 169 -26.32 9.53 2.17
CA ASP A 169 -26.68 9.37 3.58
C ASP A 169 -26.35 7.96 4.07
N ALA A 170 -26.61 6.94 3.24
CA ALA A 170 -26.24 5.56 3.52
C ALA A 170 -24.71 5.40 3.64
N GLN A 171 -23.93 6.00 2.73
CA GLN A 171 -22.46 5.95 2.81
C GLN A 171 -21.94 6.64 4.08
N VAL A 172 -22.49 7.79 4.45
CA VAL A 172 -22.09 8.50 5.68
C VAL A 172 -22.39 7.65 6.92
N ALA A 173 -23.56 7.02 6.98
CA ALA A 173 -23.90 6.11 8.06
C ALA A 173 -22.93 4.89 8.12
N ALA A 174 -22.53 4.33 6.98
CA ALA A 174 -21.56 3.25 6.93
C ALA A 174 -20.16 3.70 7.43
N ILE A 175 -19.75 4.92 7.14
CA ILE A 175 -18.49 5.50 7.65
C ILE A 175 -18.50 5.54 9.18
N GLU A 176 -19.59 5.95 9.80
CA GLU A 176 -19.71 6.00 11.25
C GLU A 176 -19.54 4.62 11.90
N HIS A 177 -20.15 3.58 11.32
CA HIS A 177 -19.98 2.20 11.76
C HIS A 177 -18.52 1.73 11.59
N ALA A 178 -17.91 1.97 10.42
CA ALA A 178 -16.54 1.59 10.17
C ALA A 178 -15.56 2.25 11.16
N VAL A 179 -15.73 3.53 11.42
CA VAL A 179 -14.91 4.24 12.41
C VAL A 179 -15.07 3.63 13.81
N ALA A 180 -16.29 3.31 14.22
CA ALA A 180 -16.53 2.71 15.52
C ALA A 180 -15.82 1.34 15.65
N ASP A 181 -15.93 0.50 14.63
CA ASP A 181 -15.31 -0.82 14.63
C ASP A 181 -13.79 -0.74 14.56
N MET A 182 -13.22 0.14 13.73
CA MET A 182 -11.76 0.35 13.67
C MET A 182 -11.20 0.81 15.00
N VAL A 183 -11.87 1.76 15.65
CA VAL A 183 -11.47 2.24 16.99
C VAL A 183 -11.59 1.11 18.02
N TYR A 184 -12.66 0.35 18.00
CA TYR A 184 -12.86 -0.78 18.91
C TYR A 184 -11.74 -1.83 18.74
N CYS A 185 -11.42 -2.22 17.52
CA CYS A 185 -10.35 -3.15 17.23
C CYS A 185 -8.99 -2.61 17.69
N ALA A 186 -8.69 -1.35 17.37
CA ALA A 186 -7.43 -0.72 17.75
C ALA A 186 -7.23 -0.65 19.27
N GLU A 187 -8.29 -0.29 20.01
CA GLU A 187 -8.26 -0.27 21.48
C GLU A 187 -7.91 -1.67 22.05
N GLY A 188 -8.63 -2.70 21.58
CA GLY A 188 -8.36 -4.06 22.05
C GLY A 188 -6.95 -4.56 21.72
N MET A 189 -6.42 -4.19 20.55
CA MET A 189 -5.05 -4.55 20.14
C MET A 189 -4.01 -3.77 20.96
N TRP A 190 -4.23 -2.50 21.19
CA TRP A 190 -3.37 -1.68 22.05
C TRP A 190 -3.33 -2.22 23.48
N GLU A 191 -4.49 -2.55 24.05
CA GLU A 191 -4.57 -3.19 25.37
C GLU A 191 -3.88 -4.55 25.43
N ALA A 192 -3.86 -5.29 24.31
CA ALA A 192 -3.14 -6.54 24.17
C ALA A 192 -1.62 -6.39 24.00
N GLY A 193 -1.13 -5.14 23.85
CA GLY A 193 0.29 -4.82 23.75
C GLY A 193 0.82 -4.76 22.31
N ALA A 194 -0.01 -4.42 21.33
CA ALA A 194 0.48 -4.10 20.00
C ALA A 194 1.29 -2.80 20.03
N ASP A 195 2.37 -2.74 19.25
CA ASP A 195 3.23 -1.55 19.14
C ASP A 195 2.63 -0.48 18.24
N GLY A 196 1.76 -0.88 17.31
CA GLY A 196 1.10 0.03 16.38
C GLY A 196 -0.07 -0.61 15.64
N MET A 197 -0.68 0.19 14.77
CA MET A 197 -1.81 -0.20 13.92
C MET A 197 -1.48 0.08 12.48
N ASP A 198 -1.92 -0.81 11.59
CA ASP A 198 -1.95 -0.58 10.16
C ASP A 198 -3.42 -0.48 9.69
N PHE A 199 -3.76 0.62 9.05
CA PHE A 199 -5.01 0.78 8.34
C PHE A 199 -4.77 0.53 6.85
N ASP A 200 -4.77 -0.75 6.49
CA ASP A 200 -4.46 -1.23 5.16
C ASP A 200 -5.62 -0.99 4.17
N THR A 201 -5.27 -0.92 2.89
CA THR A 201 -6.21 -0.67 1.78
C THR A 201 -7.11 0.57 1.96
N ALA A 202 -6.66 1.54 2.74
CA ALA A 202 -7.40 2.76 2.98
C ALA A 202 -7.72 3.50 1.68
N GLY A 203 -9.00 3.71 1.41
CA GLY A 203 -9.48 4.34 0.18
C GLY A 203 -9.55 3.42 -1.05
N ALA A 204 -9.34 2.11 -0.92
CA ALA A 204 -9.47 1.16 -2.02
C ALA A 204 -10.90 1.16 -2.61
N ALA A 205 -11.93 1.31 -1.80
CA ALA A 205 -13.30 1.46 -2.22
C ALA A 205 -13.73 2.94 -2.41
N GLY A 206 -12.88 3.90 -2.04
CA GLY A 206 -13.11 5.30 -2.33
C GLY A 206 -12.93 6.27 -1.17
N ASP A 207 -13.49 7.46 -1.32
CA ASP A 207 -13.38 8.55 -0.35
C ASP A 207 -14.04 8.23 1.00
N GLY A 208 -15.05 7.37 1.02
CA GLY A 208 -15.68 6.91 2.25
C GLY A 208 -14.75 6.10 3.13
N ASP A 209 -14.06 5.09 2.57
CA ASP A 209 -13.06 4.30 3.30
C ASP A 209 -11.92 5.18 3.80
N PHE A 210 -11.45 6.07 2.94
CA PHE A 210 -10.35 6.97 3.28
C PHE A 210 -10.73 7.92 4.43
N LEU A 211 -11.95 8.48 4.40
CA LEU A 211 -12.47 9.30 5.49
C LEU A 211 -12.61 8.49 6.79
N ALA A 212 -13.09 7.25 6.68
CA ALA A 212 -13.23 6.38 7.84
C ALA A 212 -11.86 6.13 8.50
N ALA A 213 -10.84 5.80 7.73
CA ALA A 213 -9.48 5.59 8.22
C ALA A 213 -8.91 6.86 8.89
N LEU A 214 -8.97 8.01 8.22
CA LEU A 214 -8.48 9.28 8.79
C LEU A 214 -9.19 9.63 10.11
N THR A 215 -10.52 9.43 10.17
CA THR A 215 -11.30 9.71 11.37
C THR A 215 -10.98 8.74 12.52
N ALA A 216 -10.75 7.47 12.20
CA ALA A 216 -10.33 6.48 13.19
C ALA A 216 -8.95 6.80 13.75
N ILE A 217 -7.98 7.16 12.89
CA ILE A 217 -6.63 7.60 13.30
C ILE A 217 -6.70 8.76 14.29
N GLU A 218 -7.48 9.81 13.99
CA GLU A 218 -7.63 10.95 14.92
C GLU A 218 -8.14 10.52 16.29
N LYS A 219 -9.16 9.65 16.30
CA LYS A 219 -9.75 9.18 17.57
C LYS A 219 -8.77 8.35 18.38
N ILE A 220 -8.02 7.46 17.72
CA ILE A 220 -7.02 6.60 18.38
C ILE A 220 -5.86 7.44 18.89
N LYS A 221 -5.31 8.33 18.08
CA LYS A 221 -4.22 9.23 18.49
C LYS A 221 -4.64 10.18 19.62
N GLY A 222 -5.91 10.57 19.66
CA GLY A 222 -6.45 11.36 20.76
C GLY A 222 -6.49 10.62 22.10
N ARG A 223 -6.55 9.28 22.09
CA ARG A 223 -6.53 8.41 23.28
C ARG A 223 -5.16 7.84 23.57
N HIS A 224 -4.44 7.44 22.54
CA HIS A 224 -3.14 6.80 22.58
C HIS A 224 -2.11 7.58 21.72
N PRO A 225 -1.59 8.72 22.20
CA PRO A 225 -0.68 9.57 21.44
C PRO A 225 0.59 8.83 20.95
N ASP A 226 1.04 7.84 21.72
CA ASP A 226 2.26 7.07 21.45
C ASP A 226 2.03 5.89 20.50
N CYS A 227 0.77 5.58 20.15
CA CYS A 227 0.47 4.50 19.20
C CYS A 227 1.03 4.84 17.81
N GLY A 228 1.90 3.98 17.27
CA GLY A 228 2.30 4.04 15.87
C GLY A 228 1.12 3.72 14.95
N ILE A 229 0.92 4.49 13.90
CA ILE A 229 -0.16 4.21 12.94
C ILE A 229 0.35 4.38 11.52
N GLU A 230 0.29 3.30 10.77
CA GLU A 230 0.45 3.31 9.32
C GLU A 230 -0.92 3.52 8.66
N LEU A 231 -0.97 4.43 7.69
CA LEU A 231 -2.03 4.48 6.69
C LEU A 231 -1.49 3.79 5.45
N GLY A 232 -1.73 2.49 5.38
CA GLY A 232 -1.12 1.59 4.42
C GLY A 232 -1.98 1.34 3.19
N MET A 233 -1.34 0.83 2.12
CA MET A 233 -1.94 0.54 0.81
C MET A 233 -2.97 1.59 0.38
N ALA A 234 -2.67 2.86 0.68
CA ALA A 234 -3.51 3.96 0.27
C ALA A 234 -3.66 3.92 -1.25
N SER A 235 -4.88 4.04 -1.74
CA SER A 235 -5.14 3.87 -3.17
C SER A 235 -4.34 4.84 -4.03
N GLU A 236 -4.02 4.44 -5.25
CA GLU A 236 -3.27 5.26 -6.23
C GLU A 236 -3.84 6.67 -6.36
N TYR A 237 -5.15 6.78 -6.35
CA TYR A 237 -5.90 8.02 -6.20
C TYR A 237 -7.25 7.73 -5.56
N VAL A 238 -7.73 8.62 -4.74
CA VAL A 238 -8.99 8.43 -4.03
C VAL A 238 -10.16 8.61 -4.99
N LEU A 239 -10.92 7.56 -5.20
CA LEU A 239 -12.19 7.65 -5.93
C LEU A 239 -13.26 8.22 -5.03
N GLY A 240 -14.26 8.91 -5.59
CA GLY A 240 -15.41 9.36 -4.84
C GLY A 240 -16.71 8.93 -5.51
N MET A 241 -17.63 8.37 -4.78
CA MET A 241 -18.94 8.02 -5.30
C MET A 241 -19.65 9.28 -5.87
N HIS A 242 -19.60 10.39 -5.14
CA HIS A 242 -20.02 11.72 -5.59
C HIS A 242 -18.91 12.75 -5.48
N GLY A 243 -17.78 12.39 -4.91
CA GLY A 243 -16.65 13.26 -4.71
C GLY A 243 -16.94 14.46 -3.81
N GLN A 244 -17.78 14.33 -2.81
CA GLN A 244 -18.20 15.40 -1.91
C GLN A 244 -17.68 15.21 -0.49
N LEU A 245 -17.12 14.05 -0.16
CA LEU A 245 -16.58 13.83 1.17
C LEU A 245 -15.31 14.66 1.37
N GLU A 246 -15.24 15.30 2.53
CA GLU A 246 -14.16 16.19 2.92
C GLU A 246 -13.58 15.78 4.26
N TYR A 247 -12.28 15.98 4.41
CA TYR A 247 -11.58 15.91 5.66
C TYR A 247 -10.95 17.27 5.98
N LYS A 248 -11.38 17.91 7.08
CA LYS A 248 -10.94 19.26 7.48
C LYS A 248 -11.05 20.30 6.33
N GLY A 249 -12.16 20.25 5.60
CA GLY A 249 -12.45 21.17 4.49
C GLY A 249 -11.66 20.87 3.21
N ARG A 250 -10.97 19.74 3.13
CA ARG A 250 -10.32 19.28 1.91
C ARG A 250 -11.08 18.10 1.33
N ARG A 251 -11.47 18.26 0.07
CA ARG A 251 -12.12 17.19 -0.69
C ARG A 251 -11.17 16.01 -0.88
N LEU A 252 -11.63 14.81 -0.51
CA LEU A 252 -10.82 13.60 -0.58
C LEU A 252 -10.75 13.01 -1.98
N ALA A 253 -11.88 13.00 -2.69
CA ALA A 253 -11.92 12.44 -4.04
C ALA A 253 -10.98 13.15 -4.99
N GLY A 254 -10.14 12.37 -5.66
CA GLY A 254 -9.14 12.84 -6.60
C GLY A 254 -7.76 13.09 -5.99
N MET A 255 -7.55 12.86 -4.70
CA MET A 255 -6.24 12.98 -4.07
C MET A 255 -5.29 11.90 -4.57
N TRP A 256 -4.08 12.32 -4.92
CA TRP A 256 -2.93 11.49 -5.24
C TRP A 256 -2.01 11.37 -4.02
N PRO A 257 -1.00 10.48 -4.01
CA PRO A 257 -0.16 10.22 -2.82
C PRO A 257 0.39 11.47 -2.14
N ALA A 258 0.80 12.50 -2.90
CA ALA A 258 1.30 13.75 -2.32
C ALA A 258 0.26 14.55 -1.52
N GLU A 259 -1.02 14.36 -1.81
CA GLU A 259 -2.12 15.00 -1.08
C GLU A 259 -2.61 14.08 0.03
N GLN A 260 -2.60 12.78 -0.23
CA GLN A 260 -2.99 11.76 0.76
C GLN A 260 -2.06 11.78 1.97
N VAL A 261 -0.74 11.81 1.78
CA VAL A 261 0.21 11.85 2.90
C VAL A 261 0.00 13.06 3.81
N LYS A 262 -0.39 14.21 3.26
CA LYS A 262 -0.65 15.42 4.05
C LYS A 262 -1.84 15.25 4.99
N VAL A 263 -2.94 14.69 4.48
CA VAL A 263 -4.12 14.45 5.32
C VAL A 263 -3.89 13.30 6.31
N ALA A 264 -3.08 12.30 5.93
CA ALA A 264 -2.65 11.24 6.84
C ALA A 264 -1.87 11.80 8.03
N GLN A 265 -0.87 12.65 7.77
CA GLN A 265 -0.10 13.35 8.82
C GLN A 265 -0.98 14.20 9.72
N GLU A 266 -1.92 14.95 9.13
CA GLU A 266 -2.86 15.77 9.92
C GLU A 266 -3.84 14.96 10.76
N ALA A 267 -4.14 13.73 10.37
CA ALA A 267 -4.92 12.80 11.17
C ALA A 267 -4.09 12.20 12.30
N GLY A 268 -2.76 12.24 12.20
CA GLY A 268 -1.85 11.70 13.20
C GLY A 268 -1.22 10.37 12.81
N ALA A 269 -1.31 9.95 11.55
CA ALA A 269 -0.54 8.81 11.05
C ALA A 269 0.96 9.05 11.27
N THR A 270 1.69 8.01 11.61
CA THR A 270 3.14 8.04 11.85
C THR A 270 3.93 7.41 10.70
N MET A 271 3.24 6.78 9.77
CA MET A 271 3.78 6.20 8.55
C MET A 271 2.73 6.26 7.44
N PHE A 272 3.17 6.34 6.20
CA PHE A 272 2.28 6.36 5.03
C PHE A 272 2.73 5.36 3.97
N GLY A 273 1.83 4.46 3.57
CA GLY A 273 2.06 3.43 2.58
C GLY A 273 1.33 3.68 1.26
N PRO A 274 1.89 4.42 0.30
CA PRO A 274 1.25 4.61 -0.99
C PRO A 274 1.28 3.32 -1.83
N ALA A 275 0.20 3.08 -2.58
CA ALA A 275 0.08 1.98 -3.50
C ALA A 275 -0.19 2.47 -4.92
N VAL A 276 0.49 1.89 -5.91
CA VAL A 276 0.24 2.14 -7.33
C VAL A 276 0.01 0.82 -8.04
N ASN A 277 -1.21 0.61 -8.53
CA ASN A 277 -1.60 -0.63 -9.18
C ASN A 277 -0.86 -0.86 -10.50
N VAL A 278 -0.51 -2.11 -10.78
CA VAL A 278 0.14 -2.48 -12.04
C VAL A 278 -0.87 -2.60 -13.19
N ASN A 279 -0.39 -2.31 -14.38
CA ASN A 279 -1.04 -2.70 -15.60
C ASN A 279 -0.47 -4.06 -16.04
N THR A 280 -1.30 -5.10 -16.03
CA THR A 280 -0.91 -6.48 -16.29
C THR A 280 -0.36 -6.71 -17.70
N THR A 281 -0.74 -5.88 -18.66
CA THR A 281 -0.31 -5.98 -20.06
C THR A 281 0.95 -5.18 -20.40
N LYS A 282 1.49 -4.44 -19.43
CA LYS A 282 2.70 -3.64 -19.60
C LYS A 282 3.89 -4.31 -18.92
N SER A 283 5.09 -3.99 -19.37
CA SER A 283 6.30 -4.51 -18.74
C SER A 283 6.45 -4.01 -17.30
N VAL A 284 7.22 -4.74 -16.50
CA VAL A 284 7.60 -4.31 -15.16
C VAL A 284 8.31 -2.95 -15.20
N ALA A 285 9.17 -2.71 -16.17
CA ALA A 285 9.87 -1.43 -16.36
C ALA A 285 8.87 -0.26 -16.53
N TRP A 286 7.86 -0.43 -17.38
CA TRP A 286 6.80 0.56 -17.55
C TRP A 286 6.06 0.83 -16.24
N ASN A 287 5.67 -0.23 -15.53
CA ASN A 287 4.93 -0.13 -14.27
C ASN A 287 5.73 0.59 -13.19
N VAL A 288 7.02 0.29 -13.05
CA VAL A 288 7.89 0.91 -12.07
C VAL A 288 8.12 2.39 -12.37
N ALA A 289 8.42 2.75 -13.62
CA ALA A 289 8.57 4.16 -14.00
C ALA A 289 7.31 4.97 -13.68
N ARG A 290 6.14 4.37 -13.92
CA ARG A 290 4.85 4.98 -13.57
C ARG A 290 4.67 5.11 -12.05
N ALA A 291 4.98 4.07 -11.30
CA ALA A 291 4.86 4.07 -9.84
C ALA A 291 5.80 5.11 -9.21
N CYS A 292 7.07 5.14 -9.59
CA CYS A 292 8.03 6.14 -9.14
C CYS A 292 7.54 7.56 -9.42
N THR A 293 7.02 7.81 -10.62
CA THR A 293 6.51 9.14 -11.00
C THR A 293 5.35 9.60 -10.13
N ILE A 294 4.43 8.70 -9.81
CA ILE A 294 3.24 9.00 -9.00
C ILE A 294 3.59 9.20 -7.52
N ILE A 295 4.51 8.38 -6.99
CA ILE A 295 4.86 8.41 -5.55
C ILE A 295 5.86 9.52 -5.23
N LYS A 296 6.82 9.80 -6.11
CA LYS A 296 7.91 10.75 -5.86
C LYS A 296 7.47 12.12 -5.29
N PRO A 297 6.36 12.73 -5.73
CA PRO A 297 5.89 13.97 -5.10
C PRO A 297 5.49 13.81 -3.62
N ALA A 298 5.08 12.62 -3.18
CA ALA A 298 4.78 12.38 -1.77
C ALA A 298 6.05 12.47 -0.91
N MET A 299 7.17 11.94 -1.40
CA MET A 299 8.47 12.02 -0.72
C MET A 299 8.92 13.46 -0.47
N ALA A 300 8.56 14.38 -1.37
CA ALA A 300 8.95 15.78 -1.23
C ALA A 300 8.15 16.57 -0.18
N VAL A 301 7.00 16.05 0.24
CA VAL A 301 6.06 16.73 1.14
C VAL A 301 5.76 15.95 2.42
N ALA A 302 6.23 14.72 2.51
CA ALA A 302 6.09 13.89 3.69
C ALA A 302 6.99 14.40 4.83
N GLU A 303 6.42 14.44 6.04
CA GLU A 303 7.11 14.70 7.30
C GLU A 303 7.15 13.43 8.18
N ILE A 304 6.56 12.36 7.68
CA ILE A 304 6.55 11.01 8.28
C ILE A 304 7.19 10.03 7.29
N PRO A 305 7.69 8.89 7.77
CA PRO A 305 8.19 7.84 6.89
C PRO A 305 7.20 7.44 5.82
N VAL A 306 7.72 7.22 4.61
CA VAL A 306 6.93 6.72 3.48
C VAL A 306 7.43 5.33 3.08
N HIS A 307 6.51 4.41 3.08
CA HIS A 307 6.71 2.98 2.90
C HIS A 307 5.86 2.49 1.70
N PRO A 308 6.35 2.66 0.45
CA PRO A 308 5.61 2.22 -0.72
C PRO A 308 5.31 0.72 -0.69
N ASN A 309 4.07 0.37 -0.98
CA ASN A 309 3.68 -1.03 -1.09
C ASN A 309 4.24 -1.67 -2.36
N VAL A 310 4.85 -2.86 -2.21
CA VAL A 310 5.54 -3.59 -3.26
C VAL A 310 5.16 -5.07 -3.20
N GLY A 311 4.30 -5.51 -4.08
CA GLY A 311 3.90 -6.92 -4.13
C GLY A 311 2.57 -7.14 -4.83
N MET A 312 2.31 -8.33 -5.30
CA MET A 312 1.02 -8.82 -5.82
C MET A 312 0.21 -7.78 -6.63
N GLY A 313 0.85 -7.17 -7.61
CA GLY A 313 0.19 -6.20 -8.48
C GLY A 313 0.27 -4.75 -8.01
N VAL A 314 1.15 -4.43 -7.06
CA VAL A 314 1.36 -3.09 -6.54
C VAL A 314 2.83 -2.69 -6.65
N GLY A 315 3.10 -1.41 -6.80
CA GLY A 315 4.44 -0.83 -6.84
C GLY A 315 5.28 -1.20 -8.07
N GLY A 316 4.70 -1.89 -9.03
CA GLY A 316 5.38 -2.42 -10.22
C GLY A 316 5.66 -3.91 -10.17
N VAL A 317 5.42 -4.58 -9.04
CA VAL A 317 5.56 -6.04 -8.92
C VAL A 317 4.37 -6.73 -9.60
N PRO A 318 4.62 -7.79 -10.38
CA PRO A 318 3.57 -8.49 -11.10
C PRO A 318 2.42 -8.99 -10.22
N MET A 319 1.23 -9.06 -10.80
CA MET A 319 0.03 -9.62 -10.19
C MET A 319 0.17 -11.14 -10.09
N SER A 320 0.76 -11.59 -9.01
CA SER A 320 0.97 -13.00 -8.72
C SER A 320 0.95 -13.21 -7.20
N PRO A 321 0.30 -14.27 -6.70
CA PRO A 321 0.38 -14.61 -5.28
C PRO A 321 1.81 -14.98 -4.83
N TYR A 322 2.66 -15.34 -5.78
CA TYR A 322 4.09 -15.61 -5.57
C TYR A 322 4.92 -14.76 -6.53
N PRO A 323 5.15 -13.47 -6.22
CA PRO A 323 5.85 -12.60 -7.12
C PRO A 323 7.27 -13.11 -7.41
N PRO A 324 7.70 -13.10 -8.69
CA PRO A 324 9.02 -13.61 -9.06
C PRO A 324 10.14 -12.77 -8.46
N ALA A 325 11.13 -13.41 -7.85
CA ALA A 325 12.25 -12.75 -7.17
C ALA A 325 13.05 -11.81 -8.11
N ASP A 326 13.15 -12.13 -9.40
CA ASP A 326 13.80 -11.27 -10.39
C ASP A 326 13.04 -9.94 -10.61
N ALA A 327 11.72 -9.97 -10.52
CA ALA A 327 10.91 -8.75 -10.61
C ALA A 327 10.94 -7.98 -9.28
N VAL A 328 10.66 -8.65 -8.15
CA VAL A 328 10.64 -8.03 -6.82
C VAL A 328 11.95 -7.30 -6.53
N SER A 329 13.10 -7.97 -6.73
CA SER A 329 14.38 -7.36 -6.41
C SER A 329 14.72 -6.14 -7.28
N ARG A 330 14.37 -6.18 -8.58
CA ARG A 330 14.57 -5.00 -9.47
C ARG A 330 13.62 -3.86 -9.11
N VAL A 331 12.36 -4.17 -8.81
CA VAL A 331 11.38 -3.18 -8.39
C VAL A 331 11.80 -2.52 -7.08
N SER A 332 12.16 -3.32 -6.08
CA SER A 332 12.63 -2.81 -4.80
C SER A 332 13.84 -1.89 -4.96
N ARG A 333 14.84 -2.34 -5.73
CA ARG A 333 16.00 -1.50 -6.04
C ARG A 333 15.61 -0.18 -6.70
N ALA A 334 14.74 -0.24 -7.69
CA ALA A 334 14.28 0.93 -8.42
C ALA A 334 13.56 1.94 -7.51
N LEU A 335 12.64 1.46 -6.67
CA LEU A 335 11.90 2.32 -5.75
C LEU A 335 12.83 2.97 -4.74
N VAL A 336 13.70 2.21 -4.10
CA VAL A 336 14.66 2.76 -3.12
C VAL A 336 15.56 3.81 -3.77
N ASP A 337 16.16 3.52 -4.92
CA ASP A 337 17.12 4.43 -5.55
C ASP A 337 16.47 5.70 -6.11
N ILE A 338 15.25 5.60 -6.64
CA ILE A 338 14.54 6.74 -7.25
C ILE A 338 13.77 7.55 -6.22
N LEU A 339 13.07 6.88 -5.32
CA LEU A 339 12.21 7.57 -4.34
C LEU A 339 13.00 8.00 -3.10
N ARG A 340 14.04 7.23 -2.74
CA ARG A 340 14.72 7.36 -1.44
C ARG A 340 13.71 7.26 -0.29
N CYS A 341 12.84 6.24 -0.41
CA CYS A 341 11.83 5.96 0.59
C CYS A 341 12.44 5.39 1.87
N ASP A 342 11.68 5.48 2.95
CA ASP A 342 12.11 5.07 4.28
C ASP A 342 11.96 3.56 4.51
N GLY A 343 11.17 2.88 3.66
CA GLY A 343 10.94 1.44 3.70
C GLY A 343 10.19 0.94 2.48
N LEU A 344 9.98 -0.39 2.39
CA LEU A 344 9.20 -1.06 1.35
C LEU A 344 8.37 -2.18 1.99
#